data_329fffcff8112db53ddb8abe0ec965f0
#
_entry.id   329fffcff8112db53ddb8abe0ec965f0
#
_cell.length_a   1.000
_cell.length_b   1.000
_cell.length_c   1.000
_cell.angle_alpha   90.00
_cell.angle_beta   90.00
_cell.angle_gamma   90.00
#
_symmetry.space_group_name_H-M   'P 1'
#
loop_
_entity.id
_entity.type
_entity.pdbx_description
1 polymer ?
#
loop_
_entity_poly.entity_id
_entity_poly.type
_entity_poly.pdbx_seq_one_letter_code
_entity_poly.pdbx_strand_id
1 'polypeptide(L)'
;MTHHIDLLAAIDTYFDAIHFCDTDKLETVFHPESSLFDADNGPIFVEPIKSFSQDVAGRVSPASAGQDREAEILMIDYLSPKCATVKIRIRAHQNIFVDHLGFVLGDDGWQIVSKIWHLERVC
;
A
#
# COMPACT_ATOMS: atom_id res chain seq x y z
N MET A 1 9.27 -16.46 -12.79
CA MET A 1 10.45 -15.68 -12.35
C MET A 1 10.26 -14.21 -12.53
N THR A 2 9.97 -13.75 -13.76
CA THR A 2 9.68 -12.34 -14.06
C THR A 2 8.54 -11.80 -13.20
N HIS A 3 7.49 -12.60 -12.97
CA HIS A 3 6.33 -12.20 -12.18
C HIS A 3 6.71 -11.83 -10.74
N HIS A 4 7.67 -12.53 -10.13
CA HIS A 4 8.11 -12.20 -8.78
C HIS A 4 8.90 -10.89 -8.75
N ILE A 5 9.79 -10.68 -9.70
CA ILE A 5 10.56 -9.43 -9.82
C ILE A 5 9.59 -8.26 -10.03
N ASP A 6 8.59 -8.43 -10.89
CA ASP A 6 7.59 -7.40 -11.14
C ASP A 6 6.72 -7.12 -9.93
N LEU A 7 6.41 -8.14 -9.12
CA LEU A 7 5.68 -7.94 -7.86
C LEU A 7 6.52 -7.12 -6.88
N LEU A 8 7.81 -7.42 -6.73
CA LEU A 8 8.70 -6.63 -5.86
C LEU A 8 8.76 -5.18 -6.32
N ALA A 9 8.79 -4.93 -7.63
CA ALA A 9 8.77 -3.58 -8.18
C ALA A 9 7.44 -2.85 -7.86
N ALA A 10 6.31 -3.56 -7.94
CA ALA A 10 5.01 -2.98 -7.59
C ALA A 10 4.92 -2.64 -6.09
N ILE A 11 5.46 -3.51 -5.23
CA ILE A 11 5.53 -3.24 -3.78
C ILE A 11 6.38 -1.99 -3.52
N ASP A 12 7.51 -1.85 -4.19
CA ASP A 12 8.37 -0.68 -4.05
C ASP A 12 7.65 0.60 -4.52
N THR A 13 6.87 0.51 -5.60
CA THR A 13 6.03 1.62 -6.06
C THR A 13 5.02 2.04 -4.99
N TYR A 14 4.40 1.07 -4.31
CA TYR A 14 3.50 1.37 -3.19
C TYR A 14 4.23 2.09 -2.06
N PHE A 15 5.41 1.62 -1.67
CA PHE A 15 6.20 2.28 -0.63
C PHE A 15 6.52 3.73 -0.99
N ASP A 16 6.93 3.97 -2.23
CA ASP A 16 7.22 5.33 -2.70
C ASP A 16 5.95 6.19 -2.75
N ALA A 17 4.82 5.62 -3.18
CA ALA A 17 3.56 6.35 -3.24
C ALA A 17 3.17 6.91 -1.87
N ILE A 18 3.36 6.13 -0.81
CA ILE A 18 3.06 6.56 0.56
C ILE A 18 4.12 7.55 1.07
N HIS A 19 5.39 7.24 0.86
CA HIS A 19 6.49 8.05 1.39
C HIS A 19 6.55 9.45 0.79
N PHE A 20 6.28 9.56 -0.52
CA PHE A 20 6.32 10.83 -1.24
C PHE A 20 4.93 11.46 -1.43
N CYS A 21 3.86 10.83 -0.94
CA CYS A 21 2.48 11.21 -1.23
C CYS A 21 2.26 11.39 -2.73
N ASP A 22 2.77 10.45 -3.51
CA ASP A 22 2.72 10.46 -4.98
C ASP A 22 1.45 9.77 -5.45
N THR A 23 0.43 10.56 -5.76
CA THR A 23 -0.88 10.04 -6.14
C THR A 23 -0.87 9.37 -7.52
N ASP A 24 0.04 9.76 -8.41
CA ASP A 24 0.18 9.10 -9.71
C ASP A 24 0.66 7.66 -9.53
N LYS A 25 1.66 7.45 -8.67
CA LYS A 25 2.12 6.10 -8.33
C LYS A 25 1.03 5.31 -7.61
N LEU A 26 0.33 5.96 -6.67
CA LEU A 26 -0.75 5.33 -5.93
C LEU A 26 -1.83 4.80 -6.88
N GLU A 27 -2.27 5.63 -7.82
CA GLU A 27 -3.31 5.27 -8.78
C GLU A 27 -2.83 4.26 -9.82
N THR A 28 -1.53 4.15 -10.04
CA THR A 28 -0.94 3.12 -10.91
C THR A 28 -0.91 1.76 -10.24
N VAL A 29 -0.50 1.71 -8.96
CA VAL A 29 -0.32 0.44 -8.24
C VAL A 29 -1.63 -0.10 -7.66
N PHE A 30 -2.64 0.74 -7.45
CA PHE A 30 -3.97 0.30 -7.02
C PHE A 30 -4.90 0.14 -8.21
N HIS A 31 -5.66 -0.96 -8.22
CA HIS A 31 -6.75 -1.11 -9.17
C HIS A 31 -7.82 -0.05 -8.89
N PRO A 32 -8.46 0.54 -9.93
CA PRO A 32 -9.45 1.63 -9.72
C PRO A 32 -10.64 1.25 -8.85
N GLU A 33 -10.98 -0.02 -8.75
CA GLU A 33 -12.10 -0.51 -7.95
C GLU A 33 -11.66 -1.07 -6.60
N SER A 34 -10.41 -0.86 -6.21
CA SER A 34 -9.91 -1.32 -4.92
C SER A 34 -10.44 -0.46 -3.78
N SER A 35 -10.40 -1.03 -2.58
CA SER A 35 -10.76 -0.33 -1.35
C SER A 35 -9.80 -0.70 -0.22
N LEU A 36 -9.74 0.19 0.76
CA LEU A 36 -8.98 0.02 1.99
C LEU A 36 -9.95 -0.29 3.13
N PHE A 37 -9.53 -1.15 4.05
CA PHE A 37 -10.36 -1.60 5.16
C PHE A 37 -9.58 -1.55 6.45
N ASP A 38 -10.23 -1.12 7.52
CA ASP A 38 -9.72 -1.26 8.88
C ASP A 38 -10.87 -1.34 9.89
N ALA A 39 -10.54 -1.72 11.11
CA ALA A 39 -11.48 -1.74 12.22
C ALA A 39 -10.82 -1.21 13.51
N ASP A 40 -9.77 -0.41 13.38
CA ASP A 40 -9.00 0.09 14.54
C ASP A 40 -9.86 0.90 15.51
N ASN A 41 -10.88 1.59 15.01
CA ASN A 41 -11.77 2.41 15.83
C ASN A 41 -13.10 1.71 16.19
N GLY A 42 -13.20 0.40 15.97
CA GLY A 42 -14.36 -0.43 16.29
C GLY A 42 -15.18 -0.83 15.06
N PRO A 43 -15.90 0.08 14.40
CA PRO A 43 -16.64 -0.26 13.19
C PRO A 43 -15.71 -0.58 12.02
N ILE A 44 -16.18 -1.42 11.10
CA ILE A 44 -15.46 -1.63 9.84
C ILE A 44 -15.56 -0.35 9.03
N PHE A 45 -14.40 0.22 8.70
CA PHE A 45 -14.30 1.38 7.83
C PHE A 45 -13.87 0.92 6.44
N VAL A 46 -14.55 1.41 5.41
CA VAL A 46 -14.23 1.10 4.02
C VAL A 46 -13.97 2.40 3.29
N GLU A 47 -12.78 2.50 2.70
CA GLU A 47 -12.43 3.68 1.90
C GLU A 47 -12.05 3.25 0.49
N PRO A 48 -12.83 3.66 -0.56
CA PRO A 48 -12.43 3.44 -1.96
C PRO A 48 -11.09 4.14 -2.25
N ILE A 49 -10.31 3.55 -3.16
CA ILE A 49 -8.99 4.10 -3.50
C ILE A 49 -9.05 5.56 -3.95
N LYS A 50 -10.08 5.95 -4.66
CA LYS A 50 -10.25 7.32 -5.11
C LYS A 50 -10.32 8.30 -3.94
N SER A 51 -11.03 7.95 -2.89
CA SER A 51 -11.11 8.75 -1.65
C SER A 51 -9.76 8.79 -0.95
N PHE A 52 -9.07 7.66 -0.84
CA PHE A 52 -7.75 7.59 -0.22
C PHE A 52 -6.72 8.42 -1.00
N SER A 53 -6.78 8.38 -2.32
CA SER A 53 -5.88 9.18 -3.17
C SER A 53 -6.09 10.69 -2.91
N GLN A 54 -7.34 11.12 -2.74
CA GLN A 54 -7.65 12.52 -2.39
C GLN A 54 -7.09 12.88 -1.01
N ASP A 55 -7.20 11.97 -0.04
CA ASP A 55 -6.62 12.19 1.30
C ASP A 55 -5.11 12.35 1.21
N VAL A 56 -4.44 11.46 0.48
CA VAL A 56 -2.98 11.48 0.30
C VAL A 56 -2.53 12.77 -0.38
N ALA A 57 -3.28 13.23 -1.38
CA ALA A 57 -2.96 14.47 -2.08
C ALA A 57 -2.93 15.69 -1.15
N GLY A 58 -3.69 15.67 -0.06
CA GLY A 58 -3.76 16.76 0.92
C GLY A 58 -2.75 16.64 2.07
N ARG A 59 -1.95 15.58 2.12
CA ARG A 59 -1.01 15.34 3.23
C ARG A 59 0.36 15.94 2.96
N VAL A 60 1.05 16.28 4.05
CA VAL A 60 2.49 16.56 4.01
C VAL A 60 3.21 15.22 3.93
N SER A 61 4.04 15.03 2.90
CA SER A 61 4.74 13.76 2.75
C SER A 61 5.84 13.57 3.80
N PRO A 62 6.06 12.32 4.26
CA PRO A 62 7.21 12.04 5.12
C PRO A 62 8.54 12.49 4.50
N ALA A 63 8.69 12.31 3.18
CA ALA A 63 9.89 12.72 2.45
C ALA A 63 10.11 14.24 2.55
N SER A 64 9.08 15.05 2.35
CA SER A 64 9.20 16.52 2.44
C SER A 64 9.49 17.00 3.86
N ALA A 65 9.15 16.20 4.86
CA ALA A 65 9.47 16.47 6.26
C ALA A 65 10.87 15.99 6.65
N GLY A 66 11.67 15.49 5.69
CA GLY A 66 13.03 15.03 5.93
C GLY A 66 13.15 13.63 6.51
N GLN A 67 12.07 12.85 6.52
CA GLN A 67 12.09 11.47 7.02
C GLN A 67 12.65 10.53 5.96
N ASP A 68 13.57 9.63 6.36
CA ASP A 68 14.01 8.55 5.49
C ASP A 68 12.88 7.54 5.28
N ARG A 69 12.86 6.90 4.11
CA ARG A 69 11.88 5.85 3.84
C ARG A 69 12.16 4.63 4.70
N GLU A 70 11.19 4.27 5.53
CA GLU A 70 11.25 3.08 6.39
C GLU A 70 10.07 2.18 6.02
N ALA A 71 10.38 1.13 5.25
CA ALA A 71 9.38 0.18 4.79
C ALA A 71 10.04 -1.18 4.60
N GLU A 72 9.31 -2.25 4.92
CA GLU A 72 9.82 -3.60 4.79
C GLU A 72 8.72 -4.58 4.41
N ILE A 73 9.10 -5.61 3.65
CA ILE A 73 8.22 -6.72 3.32
C ILE A 73 8.36 -7.77 4.43
N LEU A 74 7.23 -8.11 5.06
CA LEU A 74 7.21 -9.11 6.13
C LEU A 74 6.90 -10.51 5.62
N MET A 75 6.06 -10.61 4.57
CA MET A 75 5.63 -11.90 4.02
C MET A 75 5.08 -11.70 2.62
N ILE A 76 5.35 -12.64 1.73
CA ILE A 76 4.68 -12.77 0.44
C ILE A 76 4.11 -14.18 0.37
N ASP A 77 2.80 -14.29 0.17
CA ASP A 77 2.10 -15.57 0.05
C ASP A 77 1.38 -15.63 -1.29
N TYR A 78 1.88 -16.48 -2.20
CA TYR A 78 1.28 -16.67 -3.51
C TYR A 78 0.12 -17.66 -3.44
N LEU A 79 -1.06 -17.20 -3.85
CA LEU A 79 -2.20 -18.09 -4.09
C LEU A 79 -2.05 -18.81 -5.42
N SER A 80 -1.50 -18.13 -6.41
CA SER A 80 -1.20 -18.62 -7.75
C SER A 80 -0.06 -17.75 -8.32
N PRO A 81 0.48 -18.06 -9.51
CA PRO A 81 1.48 -17.18 -10.14
C PRO A 81 1.00 -15.75 -10.39
N LYS A 82 -0.32 -15.51 -10.35
CA LYS A 82 -0.93 -14.22 -10.65
C LYS A 82 -1.66 -13.57 -9.47
N CYS A 83 -1.65 -14.17 -8.30
CA CYS A 83 -2.34 -13.66 -7.12
C CYS A 83 -1.47 -13.84 -5.89
N ALA A 84 -1.30 -12.79 -5.12
CA ALA A 84 -0.48 -12.86 -3.90
C ALA A 84 -1.03 -11.94 -2.82
N THR A 85 -0.89 -12.36 -1.57
CA THR A 85 -1.09 -11.49 -0.41
C THR A 85 0.29 -11.10 0.11
N VAL A 86 0.50 -9.81 0.31
CA VAL A 86 1.78 -9.27 0.78
C VAL A 86 1.54 -8.56 2.11
N LYS A 87 2.30 -8.95 3.13
CA LYS A 87 2.28 -8.27 4.42
C LYS A 87 3.49 -7.35 4.50
N ILE A 88 3.25 -6.08 4.79
CA ILE A 88 4.31 -5.08 4.86
C ILE A 88 4.20 -4.27 6.15
N ARG A 89 5.29 -3.61 6.52
CA ARG A 89 5.30 -2.58 7.56
C ARG A 89 5.85 -1.31 6.95
N ILE A 90 5.21 -0.17 7.22
CA ILE A 90 5.62 1.11 6.67
C ILE A 90 5.44 2.21 7.70
N ARG A 91 6.39 3.14 7.74
CA ARG A 91 6.32 4.33 8.59
C ARG A 91 5.89 5.55 7.78
N ALA A 92 4.96 6.32 8.35
CA ALA A 92 4.59 7.64 7.84
C ALA A 92 4.55 8.61 9.04
N HIS A 93 5.53 9.51 9.12
CA HIS A 93 5.75 10.40 10.27
C HIS A 93 5.96 9.58 11.55
N GLN A 94 5.12 9.76 12.59
CA GLN A 94 5.20 8.99 13.82
C GLN A 94 4.43 7.66 13.76
N ASN A 95 3.65 7.45 12.72
CA ASN A 95 2.78 6.28 12.61
C ASN A 95 3.49 5.11 11.93
N ILE A 96 3.42 3.94 12.54
CA ILE A 96 3.90 2.70 11.93
C ILE A 96 2.70 1.81 11.65
N PHE A 97 2.49 1.51 10.37
CA PHE A 97 1.38 0.71 9.90
C PHE A 97 1.84 -0.66 9.47
N VAL A 98 0.99 -1.65 9.66
CA VAL A 98 1.12 -2.98 9.06
C VAL A 98 -0.07 -3.18 8.13
N ASP A 99 0.21 -3.57 6.90
CA ASP A 99 -0.81 -3.75 5.87
C ASP A 99 -0.79 -5.18 5.33
N HIS A 100 -1.97 -5.70 5.03
CA HIS A 100 -2.13 -6.83 4.11
C HIS A 100 -2.59 -6.28 2.77
N LEU A 101 -1.77 -6.47 1.74
CA LEU A 101 -2.04 -6.01 0.39
C LEU A 101 -2.40 -7.21 -0.49
N GLY A 102 -3.61 -7.21 -1.05
CA GLY A 102 -4.00 -8.20 -2.03
C GLY A 102 -3.56 -7.74 -3.42
N PHE A 103 -2.62 -8.47 -4.05
CA PHE A 103 -2.10 -8.17 -5.38
C PHE A 103 -2.63 -9.16 -6.40
N VAL A 104 -3.02 -8.64 -7.56
CA VAL A 104 -3.44 -9.45 -8.70
C VAL A 104 -2.69 -8.96 -9.94
N LEU A 105 -2.18 -9.92 -10.73
CA LEU A 105 -1.50 -9.63 -11.99
C LEU A 105 -2.51 -9.66 -13.13
N GLY A 106 -2.79 -8.50 -13.70
CA GLY A 106 -3.63 -8.34 -14.88
C GLY A 106 -2.83 -7.85 -16.09
N ASP A 107 -3.53 -7.35 -17.10
CA ASP A 107 -2.90 -6.88 -18.33
C ASP A 107 -2.03 -5.63 -18.11
N ASP A 108 -2.37 -4.83 -17.11
CA ASP A 108 -1.64 -3.62 -16.75
C ASP A 108 -0.56 -3.86 -15.67
N GLY A 109 -0.19 -5.11 -15.42
CA GLY A 109 0.79 -5.50 -14.40
C GLY A 109 0.14 -5.83 -13.06
N TRP A 110 0.96 -5.90 -12.03
CA TRP A 110 0.49 -6.16 -10.67
C TRP A 110 -0.23 -4.94 -10.10
N GLN A 111 -1.43 -5.15 -9.59
CA GLN A 111 -2.20 -4.10 -8.92
C GLN A 111 -2.77 -4.57 -7.60
N ILE A 112 -2.84 -3.67 -6.63
CA ILE A 112 -3.47 -3.91 -5.34
C ILE A 112 -4.97 -3.82 -5.53
N VAL A 113 -5.69 -4.87 -5.14
CA VAL A 113 -7.16 -4.92 -5.21
C VAL A 113 -7.81 -4.70 -3.85
N SER A 114 -7.06 -4.93 -2.76
CA SER A 114 -7.54 -4.66 -1.40
C SER A 114 -6.37 -4.35 -0.49
N LYS A 115 -6.62 -3.48 0.48
CA LYS A 115 -5.66 -3.17 1.54
C LYS A 115 -6.39 -3.26 2.87
N ILE A 116 -5.91 -4.13 3.76
CA ILE A 116 -6.35 -4.16 5.15
C ILE A 116 -5.19 -3.61 5.95
N TRP A 117 -5.41 -2.56 6.73
CA TRP A 117 -4.35 -1.89 7.45
C TRP A 117 -4.63 -1.78 8.94
N HIS A 118 -3.57 -1.67 9.71
CA HIS A 118 -3.63 -1.50 11.15
C HIS A 118 -2.52 -0.56 11.59
N LEU A 119 -2.85 0.40 12.45
CA LEU A 119 -1.85 1.24 13.11
C LEU A 119 -1.22 0.42 14.24
N GLU A 120 0.00 -0.07 14.00
CA GLU A 120 0.70 -0.94 14.95
C GLU A 120 1.17 -0.17 16.17
N ARG A 121 1.74 1.03 15.94
CA ARG A 121 2.22 1.89 17.02
C ARG A 121 2.49 3.31 16.54
N VAL A 122 2.56 4.21 17.50
CA VAL A 122 2.99 5.60 17.29
C VAL A 122 4.34 5.78 17.99
N CYS A 123 5.31 6.34 17.26
CA CYS A 123 6.65 6.59 17.81
C CYS A 123 6.74 7.88 18.61
#